data_6f497230606be481d2fe521512265ac1
#
_entry.id   6f497230606be481d2fe521512265ac1
#
_cell.length_a   1.000
_cell.length_b   1.000
_cell.length_c   1.000
_cell.angle_alpha   90.00
_cell.angle_beta   90.00
_cell.angle_gamma   90.00
#
_symmetry.space_group_name_H-M   'P 1'
#
loop_
_entity.id
_entity.type
_entity.pdbx_description
1 polymer ?
#
loop_
_entity_poly.entity_id
_entity_poly.type
_entity_poly.pdbx_seq_one_letter_code
_entity_poly.pdbx_strand_id
1 'polypeptide(L)'
;MIKKVRKTTHSVLIAFVLLAITVSTVFAAPPQDVHIEVHEYIGTSGEGFTATGSAVDTGIVCPSGTVDDLVVDVSGPPGGTFSILKVLKRFHCADSSGTFDVKLNVRLNLVTRETTALWKVVGGTGDYVRLHGNGSLVGTPGTPGVDIFDVYDGRLH
;
A
#
# COMPACT_ATOMS: atom_id res chain seq x y z
N MET A 1 -60.16 -63.55 -29.61
CA MET A 1 -58.78 -63.11 -29.81
C MET A 1 -58.63 -61.75 -29.16
N ILE A 2 -58.03 -61.69 -27.93
CA ILE A 2 -57.86 -60.45 -27.19
C ILE A 2 -56.38 -60.15 -27.16
N LYS A 3 -55.96 -59.03 -27.85
CA LYS A 3 -54.56 -58.57 -27.84
C LYS A 3 -54.29 -57.76 -26.59
N LYS A 4 -53.37 -58.29 -25.78
CA LYS A 4 -52.93 -57.68 -24.55
C LYS A 4 -51.90 -56.60 -24.90
N VAL A 5 -52.28 -55.33 -24.69
CA VAL A 5 -51.36 -54.19 -24.86
C VAL A 5 -50.50 -54.05 -23.57
N ARG A 6 -49.18 -54.25 -23.75
CA ARG A 6 -48.20 -54.02 -22.66
C ARG A 6 -47.91 -52.49 -22.60
N LYS A 7 -48.25 -51.88 -21.49
CA LYS A 7 -47.82 -50.51 -21.11
C LYS A 7 -46.41 -50.60 -20.55
N THR A 8 -45.46 -50.07 -21.29
CA THR A 8 -44.10 -49.83 -20.84
C THR A 8 -44.08 -48.50 -20.10
N THR A 9 -43.94 -48.56 -18.77
CA THR A 9 -43.75 -47.39 -17.89
C THR A 9 -42.25 -46.99 -17.97
N HIS A 10 -41.94 -45.89 -18.60
CA HIS A 10 -40.61 -45.30 -18.56
C HIS A 10 -40.49 -44.49 -17.30
N SER A 11 -39.77 -45.02 -16.32
CA SER A 11 -39.32 -44.24 -15.16
C SER A 11 -38.20 -43.32 -15.59
N VAL A 12 -38.51 -42.03 -15.74
CA VAL A 12 -37.51 -40.98 -15.92
C VAL A 12 -36.91 -40.67 -14.55
N LEU A 13 -35.71 -41.16 -14.33
CA LEU A 13 -34.89 -40.81 -13.17
C LEU A 13 -34.31 -39.44 -13.41
N ILE A 14 -34.91 -38.41 -12.84
CA ILE A 14 -34.36 -37.05 -12.81
C ILE A 14 -33.26 -37.03 -11.75
N ALA A 15 -32.00 -37.17 -12.18
CA ALA A 15 -30.85 -36.96 -11.33
C ALA A 15 -30.71 -35.46 -11.07
N PHE A 16 -31.15 -35.00 -9.90
CA PHE A 16 -30.84 -33.64 -9.42
C PHE A 16 -29.35 -33.63 -9.02
N VAL A 17 -28.49 -33.14 -9.93
CA VAL A 17 -27.12 -32.78 -9.59
C VAL A 17 -27.18 -31.46 -8.83
N LEU A 18 -27.15 -31.53 -7.51
CA LEU A 18 -26.92 -30.38 -6.62
C LEU A 18 -25.49 -29.95 -6.81
N LEU A 19 -25.28 -28.95 -7.68
CA LEU A 19 -24.02 -28.26 -7.83
C LEU A 19 -23.86 -27.38 -6.58
N ALA A 20 -23.18 -27.90 -5.56
CA ALA A 20 -22.79 -27.14 -4.39
C ALA A 20 -21.77 -26.10 -4.82
N ILE A 21 -22.23 -24.88 -5.10
CA ILE A 21 -21.37 -23.70 -5.31
C ILE A 21 -20.78 -23.36 -3.94
N THR A 22 -19.58 -23.83 -3.65
CA THR A 22 -18.80 -23.39 -2.49
C THR A 22 -18.37 -21.96 -2.77
N VAL A 23 -19.13 -20.99 -2.28
CA VAL A 23 -18.73 -19.59 -2.24
C VAL A 23 -17.58 -19.52 -1.23
N SER A 24 -16.35 -19.57 -1.73
CA SER A 24 -15.18 -19.26 -0.92
C SER A 24 -15.30 -17.77 -0.54
N THR A 25 -15.67 -17.48 0.69
CA THR A 25 -15.55 -16.13 1.25
C THR A 25 -14.08 -15.81 1.34
N VAL A 26 -13.58 -15.07 0.36
CA VAL A 26 -12.24 -14.47 0.44
C VAL A 26 -12.32 -13.42 1.54
N PHE A 27 -11.93 -13.80 2.75
CA PHE A 27 -11.68 -12.81 3.78
C PHE A 27 -10.45 -12.00 3.33
N ALA A 28 -10.63 -10.68 3.20
CA ALA A 28 -9.49 -9.80 3.04
C ALA A 28 -8.54 -10.03 4.23
N ALA A 29 -7.26 -10.25 3.94
CA ALA A 29 -6.27 -10.37 5.01
C ALA A 29 -6.31 -9.11 5.89
N PRO A 30 -6.20 -9.25 7.21
CA PRO A 30 -6.19 -8.09 8.09
C PRO A 30 -4.99 -7.20 7.74
N PRO A 31 -5.13 -5.86 7.90
CA PRO A 31 -4.02 -4.94 7.68
C PRO A 31 -2.81 -5.32 8.55
N GLN A 32 -1.62 -5.35 7.92
CA GLN A 32 -0.35 -5.72 8.53
C GLN A 32 0.47 -4.48 8.84
N ASP A 33 1.17 -4.48 9.96
CA ASP A 33 2.00 -3.35 10.39
C ASP A 33 3.24 -3.24 9.49
N VAL A 34 3.61 -2.01 9.15
CA VAL A 34 4.81 -1.66 8.40
C VAL A 34 5.54 -0.51 9.07
N HIS A 35 6.86 -0.62 9.10
CA HIS A 35 7.80 0.41 9.50
C HIS A 35 8.80 0.61 8.36
N ILE A 36 8.89 1.83 7.80
CA ILE A 36 9.80 2.17 6.70
C ILE A 36 10.71 3.30 7.15
N GLU A 37 12.01 3.14 6.94
CA GLU A 37 13.03 4.15 7.19
C GLU A 37 13.63 4.61 5.88
N VAL A 38 13.76 5.93 5.71
CA VAL A 38 14.39 6.58 4.56
C VAL A 38 15.36 7.63 5.06
N HIS A 39 16.57 7.64 4.53
CA HIS A 39 17.50 8.75 4.71
C HIS A 39 17.49 9.57 3.42
N GLU A 40 16.86 10.74 3.46
CA GLU A 40 16.66 11.59 2.29
C GLU A 40 17.64 12.77 2.28
N TYR A 41 18.22 13.04 1.12
CA TYR A 41 19.00 14.25 0.86
C TYR A 41 18.14 15.27 0.10
N ILE A 42 18.00 16.47 0.63
CA ILE A 42 17.10 17.50 0.10
C ILE A 42 17.51 17.88 -1.32
N GLY A 43 16.61 17.67 -2.28
CA GLY A 43 16.82 17.99 -3.69
C GLY A 43 17.51 16.89 -4.51
N THR A 44 17.64 15.69 -3.96
CA THR A 44 18.07 14.49 -4.70
C THR A 44 16.88 13.52 -4.90
N SER A 45 17.12 12.38 -5.51
CA SER A 45 16.15 11.32 -5.74
C SER A 45 16.86 9.97 -5.80
N GLY A 46 16.11 8.90 -5.61
CA GLY A 46 16.63 7.53 -5.61
C GLY A 46 17.29 7.15 -4.31
N GLU A 47 16.91 7.77 -3.19
CA GLU A 47 17.38 7.43 -1.87
C GLU A 47 16.93 6.02 -1.47
N GLY A 48 17.79 5.31 -0.76
CA GLY A 48 17.47 3.97 -0.27
C GLY A 48 16.44 3.99 0.85
N PHE A 49 15.53 3.02 0.84
CA PHE A 49 14.67 2.74 1.99
C PHE A 49 14.85 1.31 2.50
N THR A 50 14.55 1.11 3.77
CA THR A 50 14.38 -0.20 4.39
C THR A 50 12.99 -0.29 5.01
N ALA A 51 12.37 -1.48 4.92
CA ALA A 51 11.06 -1.75 5.51
C ALA A 51 11.11 -3.00 6.37
N THR A 52 10.35 -2.98 7.47
CA THR A 52 10.20 -4.09 8.43
C THR A 52 8.75 -4.20 8.89
N GLY A 53 8.45 -5.23 9.67
CA GLY A 53 7.12 -5.48 10.22
C GLY A 53 6.36 -6.59 9.50
N SER A 54 5.17 -6.91 10.02
CA SER A 54 4.39 -8.05 9.53
C SER A 54 3.97 -7.93 8.06
N ALA A 55 3.88 -6.71 7.50
CA ALA A 55 3.63 -6.50 6.08
C ALA A 55 4.79 -6.99 5.20
N VAL A 56 6.05 -6.87 5.67
CA VAL A 56 7.23 -7.42 5.00
C VAL A 56 7.30 -8.93 5.20
N ASP A 57 7.11 -9.40 6.42
CA ASP A 57 7.17 -10.82 6.77
C ASP A 57 6.15 -11.66 5.98
N THR A 58 5.00 -11.06 5.65
CA THR A 58 3.94 -11.71 4.86
C THR A 58 4.01 -11.43 3.36
N GLY A 59 5.02 -10.69 2.89
CA GLY A 59 5.23 -10.39 1.47
C GLY A 59 4.22 -9.39 0.88
N ILE A 60 3.55 -8.59 1.72
CA ILE A 60 2.64 -7.52 1.27
C ILE A 60 3.43 -6.35 0.68
N VAL A 61 4.64 -6.09 1.21
CA VAL A 61 5.55 -5.06 0.72
C VAL A 61 6.98 -5.58 0.72
N CYS A 62 7.82 -5.07 -0.19
CA CYS A 62 9.25 -5.41 -0.27
C CYS A 62 10.05 -4.85 0.92
N PRO A 63 11.15 -5.52 1.32
CA PRO A 63 11.95 -5.11 2.47
C PRO A 63 12.86 -3.91 2.20
N SER A 64 13.11 -3.56 0.93
CA SER A 64 14.02 -2.46 0.58
C SER A 64 13.87 -2.01 -0.87
N GLY A 65 14.45 -0.86 -1.18
CA GLY A 65 14.45 -0.30 -2.53
C GLY A 65 14.93 1.14 -2.54
N THR A 66 14.43 1.90 -3.51
CA THR A 66 14.68 3.34 -3.61
C THR A 66 13.37 4.13 -3.62
N VAL A 67 13.43 5.41 -3.27
CA VAL A 67 12.29 6.31 -3.25
C VAL A 67 12.60 7.58 -4.04
N ASP A 68 11.61 8.05 -4.80
CA ASP A 68 11.67 9.29 -5.57
C ASP A 68 10.54 10.23 -5.18
N ASP A 69 10.82 11.52 -5.08
CA ASP A 69 9.82 12.58 -4.98
C ASP A 69 9.27 12.91 -6.37
N LEU A 70 8.03 12.54 -6.65
CA LEU A 70 7.38 12.85 -7.95
C LEU A 70 6.78 14.25 -8.00
N VAL A 71 6.21 14.70 -6.86
CA VAL A 71 5.56 16.00 -6.71
C VAL A 71 5.80 16.53 -5.32
N VAL A 72 6.23 17.79 -5.24
CA VAL A 72 6.29 18.53 -3.98
C VAL A 72 5.62 19.88 -4.20
N ASP A 73 4.48 20.11 -3.56
CA ASP A 73 3.76 21.39 -3.58
C ASP A 73 3.81 22.01 -2.18
N VAL A 74 4.34 23.22 -2.08
CA VAL A 74 4.61 23.91 -0.81
C VAL A 74 3.63 25.04 -0.62
N SER A 75 2.96 25.07 0.52
CA SER A 75 2.06 26.14 0.92
C SER A 75 2.24 26.48 2.40
N GLY A 76 1.84 27.68 2.80
CA GLY A 76 1.87 28.10 4.20
C GLY A 76 1.66 29.59 4.31
N PRO A 77 1.32 30.11 5.51
CA PRO A 77 1.15 31.51 5.74
C PRO A 77 2.51 32.23 5.68
N PRO A 78 2.61 33.38 5.00
CA PRO A 78 3.81 34.20 5.02
C PRO A 78 4.23 34.55 6.46
N GLY A 79 5.50 34.33 6.79
CA GLY A 79 6.03 34.60 8.16
C GLY A 79 5.57 33.61 9.23
N GLY A 80 4.93 32.50 8.84
CA GLY A 80 4.52 31.44 9.77
C GLY A 80 5.69 30.63 10.32
N THR A 81 5.43 29.85 11.38
CA THR A 81 6.40 28.92 11.97
C THR A 81 6.35 27.52 11.36
N PHE A 82 5.46 27.29 10.41
CA PHE A 82 5.32 26.02 9.71
C PHE A 82 4.93 26.21 8.24
N SER A 83 5.25 25.22 7.43
CA SER A 83 4.75 25.07 6.05
C SER A 83 4.01 23.75 5.90
N ILE A 84 3.10 23.71 4.94
CA ILE A 84 2.39 22.48 4.54
C ILE A 84 2.94 22.07 3.18
N LEU A 85 3.39 20.82 3.07
CA LEU A 85 3.84 20.25 1.80
C LEU A 85 2.87 19.12 1.44
N LYS A 86 2.44 19.12 0.16
CA LYS A 86 1.75 17.96 -0.42
C LYS A 86 2.79 17.23 -1.27
N VAL A 87 3.10 16.04 -0.84
CA VAL A 87 4.17 15.24 -1.46
C VAL A 87 3.56 13.97 -2.05
N LEU A 88 4.03 13.61 -3.24
CA LEU A 88 3.80 12.30 -3.85
C LEU A 88 5.16 11.64 -4.03
N LYS A 89 5.36 10.51 -3.37
CA LYS A 89 6.58 9.71 -3.45
C LYS A 89 6.31 8.39 -4.15
N ARG A 90 7.28 7.89 -4.90
CA ARG A 90 7.27 6.56 -5.50
C ARG A 90 8.37 5.72 -4.90
N PHE A 91 7.99 4.58 -4.35
CA PHE A 91 8.87 3.56 -3.83
C PHE A 91 9.10 2.50 -4.91
N HIS A 92 10.35 2.20 -5.22
CA HIS A 92 10.78 1.18 -6.19
C HIS A 92 11.39 0.02 -5.43
N CYS A 93 10.81 -1.16 -5.53
CA CYS A 93 11.30 -2.35 -4.84
C CYS A 93 12.57 -2.90 -5.48
N ALA A 94 13.58 -3.20 -4.68
CA ALA A 94 14.89 -3.69 -5.14
C ALA A 94 14.81 -5.07 -5.83
N ASP A 95 13.81 -5.88 -5.49
CA ASP A 95 13.55 -7.21 -6.06
C ASP A 95 12.81 -7.16 -7.41
N SER A 96 12.52 -5.97 -7.93
CA SER A 96 11.77 -5.73 -9.17
C SER A 96 10.32 -6.20 -9.12
N SER A 97 9.74 -6.45 -7.95
CA SER A 97 8.33 -6.82 -7.77
C SER A 97 7.34 -5.72 -8.18
N GLY A 98 7.80 -4.46 -8.20
CA GLY A 98 7.01 -3.32 -8.65
C GLY A 98 7.32 -2.04 -7.91
N THR A 99 6.36 -1.10 -7.98
CA THR A 99 6.43 0.19 -7.31
C THR A 99 5.14 0.47 -6.55
N PHE A 100 5.20 1.32 -5.53
CA PHE A 100 4.00 1.86 -4.90
C PHE A 100 4.13 3.36 -4.65
N ASP A 101 3.02 4.07 -4.82
CA ASP A 101 2.94 5.52 -4.70
C ASP A 101 2.28 5.90 -3.39
N VAL A 102 2.93 6.80 -2.66
CA VAL A 102 2.48 7.29 -1.35
C VAL A 102 2.26 8.79 -1.41
N LYS A 103 1.04 9.21 -1.07
CA LYS A 103 0.70 10.63 -0.92
C LYS A 103 0.81 11.03 0.55
N LEU A 104 1.48 12.17 0.80
CA LEU A 104 1.69 12.73 2.13
C LEU A 104 1.14 14.15 2.23
N ASN A 105 0.61 14.47 3.40
CA ASN A 105 0.35 15.85 3.81
C ASN A 105 1.30 16.17 4.96
N VAL A 106 2.41 16.81 4.63
CA VAL A 106 3.52 17.07 5.55
C VAL A 106 3.36 18.43 6.19
N ARG A 107 3.54 18.49 7.50
CA ARG A 107 3.72 19.73 8.26
C ARG A 107 5.19 19.87 8.62
N LEU A 108 5.87 20.83 8.01
CA LEU A 108 7.26 21.19 8.29
C LEU A 108 7.30 22.30 9.35
N ASN A 109 7.96 22.05 10.46
CA ASN A 109 8.30 23.08 11.44
C ASN A 109 9.50 23.88 10.91
N LEU A 110 9.32 25.18 10.64
CA LEU A 110 10.37 26.03 10.08
C LEU A 110 11.46 26.41 11.08
N VAL A 111 11.24 26.17 12.38
CA VAL A 111 12.21 26.43 13.45
C VAL A 111 13.08 25.20 13.72
N THR A 112 12.44 24.03 14.00
CA THR A 112 13.17 22.79 14.32
C THR A 112 13.55 21.99 13.09
N ARG A 113 12.93 22.26 11.94
CA ARG A 113 13.05 21.52 10.67
C ARG A 113 12.51 20.09 10.72
N GLU A 114 11.86 19.73 11.81
CA GLU A 114 11.14 18.45 11.91
C GLU A 114 9.91 18.44 11.01
N THR A 115 9.59 17.27 10.48
CA THR A 115 8.38 17.04 9.70
C THR A 115 7.48 16.02 10.40
N THR A 116 6.18 16.23 10.26
CA THR A 116 5.18 15.22 10.60
C THR A 116 4.18 15.12 9.47
N ALA A 117 3.70 13.92 9.16
CA ALA A 117 2.71 13.74 8.12
C ALA A 117 1.74 12.60 8.42
N LEU A 118 0.60 12.64 7.73
CA LEU A 118 -0.20 11.45 7.46
C LEU A 118 0.08 11.03 6.01
N TRP A 119 0.26 9.74 5.81
CA TRP A 119 0.49 9.17 4.49
C TRP A 119 -0.58 8.14 4.11
N LYS A 120 -0.75 7.96 2.80
CA LYS A 120 -1.67 6.98 2.22
C LYS A 120 -1.11 6.44 0.91
N VAL A 121 -1.19 5.14 0.70
CA VAL A 121 -0.94 4.51 -0.61
C VAL A 121 -2.04 4.91 -1.57
N VAL A 122 -1.66 5.40 -2.76
CA VAL A 122 -2.60 5.90 -3.77
C VAL A 122 -2.51 5.18 -5.11
N GLY A 123 -1.53 4.31 -5.28
CA GLY A 123 -1.33 3.51 -6.49
C GLY A 123 -0.11 2.62 -6.39
N GLY A 124 0.12 1.82 -7.44
CA GLY A 124 1.27 0.96 -7.55
C GLY A 124 1.30 0.20 -8.88
N THR A 125 2.39 -0.52 -9.12
CA THR A 125 2.61 -1.39 -10.29
C THR A 125 3.07 -2.77 -9.85
N GLY A 126 3.10 -3.73 -10.76
CA GLY A 126 3.53 -5.10 -10.44
C GLY A 126 2.66 -5.71 -9.35
N ASP A 127 3.27 -6.23 -8.31
CA ASP A 127 2.57 -6.88 -7.20
C ASP A 127 1.78 -5.87 -6.32
N TYR A 128 2.06 -4.57 -6.46
CA TYR A 128 1.48 -3.50 -5.63
C TYR A 128 0.29 -2.76 -6.26
N VAL A 129 -0.24 -3.23 -7.40
CA VAL A 129 -1.43 -2.63 -8.07
C VAL A 129 -2.65 -2.53 -7.15
N ARG A 130 -2.77 -3.43 -6.18
CA ARG A 130 -3.86 -3.47 -5.19
C ARG A 130 -3.43 -3.10 -3.79
N LEU A 131 -2.21 -2.61 -3.62
CA LEU A 131 -1.72 -2.23 -2.31
C LEU A 131 -2.51 -1.04 -1.78
N HIS A 132 -3.01 -1.17 -0.58
CA HIS A 132 -3.67 -0.11 0.18
C HIS A 132 -3.04 0.03 1.54
N GLY A 133 -3.13 1.22 2.11
CA GLY A 133 -2.65 1.45 3.45
C GLY A 133 -2.49 2.91 3.77
N ASN A 134 -2.22 3.17 5.03
CA ASN A 134 -2.01 4.50 5.56
C ASN A 134 -1.22 4.45 6.87
N GLY A 135 -0.77 5.62 7.28
CA GLY A 135 -0.05 5.76 8.55
C GLY A 135 0.40 7.17 8.82
N SER A 136 1.40 7.29 9.68
CA SER A 136 2.05 8.54 10.06
C SER A 136 3.52 8.53 9.65
N LEU A 137 4.07 9.72 9.48
CA LEU A 137 5.50 9.95 9.25
C LEU A 137 6.01 10.94 10.29
N VAL A 138 7.21 10.68 10.78
CA VAL A 138 8.01 11.64 11.51
C VAL A 138 9.37 11.75 10.81
N GLY A 139 9.73 12.99 10.41
CA GLY A 139 11.04 13.27 9.85
C GLY A 139 11.86 14.10 10.81
N THR A 140 13.06 13.61 11.10
CA THR A 140 14.03 14.24 11.98
C THR A 140 15.19 14.78 11.14
N PRO A 141 15.51 16.09 11.18
CA PRO A 141 16.62 16.63 10.41
C PRO A 141 17.95 16.05 10.91
N GLY A 142 18.79 15.64 9.98
CA GLY A 142 20.21 15.38 10.23
C GLY A 142 20.99 16.69 10.20
N THR A 143 21.64 16.99 9.09
CA THR A 143 22.27 18.29 8.87
C THR A 143 21.23 19.28 8.33
N PRO A 144 20.94 20.39 9.03
CA PRO A 144 19.89 21.31 8.64
C PRO A 144 20.02 21.78 7.17
N GLY A 145 18.96 21.57 6.39
CA GLY A 145 18.92 21.94 4.98
C GLY A 145 19.68 21.01 4.03
N VAL A 146 20.23 19.91 4.52
CA VAL A 146 20.96 18.92 3.72
C VAL A 146 20.20 17.60 3.67
N ASP A 147 19.84 17.04 4.82
CA ASP A 147 19.24 15.72 4.91
C ASP A 147 18.20 15.61 6.02
N ILE A 148 17.33 14.61 5.90
CA ILE A 148 16.29 14.26 6.86
C ILE A 148 16.14 12.74 6.95
N PHE A 149 15.92 12.24 8.17
CA PHE A 149 15.59 10.85 8.44
C PHE A 149 14.09 10.72 8.61
N ASP A 150 13.43 10.14 7.63
CA ASP A 150 12.00 9.91 7.60
C ASP A 150 11.65 8.50 8.07
N VAL A 151 10.79 8.42 9.06
CA VAL A 151 10.24 7.17 9.60
C VAL A 151 8.74 7.12 9.34
N TYR A 152 8.31 6.10 8.60
CA TYR A 152 6.91 5.83 8.29
C TYR A 152 6.43 4.66 9.13
N ASP A 153 5.39 4.86 9.91
CA ASP A 153 4.70 3.81 10.65
C ASP A 153 3.25 3.73 10.17
N GLY A 154 2.75 2.50 9.96
CA GLY A 154 1.39 2.32 9.47
C GLY A 154 0.98 0.89 9.23
N ARG A 155 -0.05 0.73 8.38
CA ARG A 155 -0.60 -0.57 8.02
C ARG A 155 -0.84 -0.68 6.53
N LEU A 156 -0.55 -1.87 5.97
CA LEU A 156 -0.74 -2.23 4.56
C LEU A 156 -1.62 -3.48 4.44
N HIS A 157 -2.36 -3.57 3.33
CA HIS A 157 -3.18 -4.74 2.95
C HIS A 157 -3.43 -4.79 1.46
#